data_ead2a8532aaa32e8efce79bba167e514
#
_entry.id   ead2a8532aaa32e8efce79bba167e514
#
_cell.length_a   1.000
_cell.length_b   1.000
_cell.length_c   1.000
_cell.angle_alpha   90.00
_cell.angle_beta   90.00
_cell.angle_gamma   90.00
#
_symmetry.space_group_name_H-M   'P 1'
#
loop_
_entity.id
_entity.type
_entity.pdbx_description
1 polymer ?
#
loop_
_entity_poly.entity_id
_entity_poly.type
_entity_poly.pdbx_seq_one_letter_code
_entity_poly.pdbx_strand_id
1 'polypeptide(L)'
;MSKEVIVGIDLGTTFSAISYVNSYGKPEIIPNLEGERTTPSVIFFEEDSGTPIVGQAALNQAIANPERTVRFVKRQMGNPSFRFNVDGEDYLPETLSAIILKKLKNDAEERLGKEIKKAVISVPAYFKDAQREATKQAGDIAGLEVIRIINEPTAAALAYGLDKEEDQNILIYDFGGGTFDVTILKVSGHEFTVLATDGDPQLGGSDIDALLVNYLAENFKEVHDIDLREKAYTHQDLWQKSEITKKDIGLRPSIKIVLSHGEKTASINIDRDDFEDLIEDLVNQTKSYMMKVIQDANMDWSDIDKILLVGGSSRIPTVQKMIARVTGKEPVQDTNPDECVALGAAIQAVVATKEANKEFNGKKATVETPELKSQKGETIDIVINDIASHSLGIKAKSTQTSKYINSIIIPRLTQIPCEMTKIYTTCEDNQFRVEFDVLQGEDENPSSPNVDRIGKAGLKKLPPHKAGELKIEVTLKYTADGIIEVVTREQVSGQVSRESIMQKSNTLADDIVVTNKHKLEAMEI
;
A
#
# COMPACT_ATOMS: atom_id res chain seq x y z
N MET A 1 29.06 -17.61 11.76
CA MET A 1 27.74 -17.01 12.10
C MET A 1 26.88 -17.19 10.86
N SER A 2 25.66 -17.72 10.96
CA SER A 2 24.75 -17.77 9.82
C SER A 2 24.36 -16.34 9.46
N LYS A 3 24.45 -16.00 8.16
CA LYS A 3 23.98 -14.69 7.69
C LYS A 3 22.48 -14.60 7.98
N GLU A 4 22.05 -13.52 8.63
CA GLU A 4 20.62 -13.23 8.85
C GLU A 4 19.96 -13.01 7.48
N VAL A 5 18.78 -13.60 7.27
CA VAL A 5 17.99 -13.39 6.05
C VAL A 5 17.04 -12.25 6.30
N ILE A 6 17.09 -11.25 5.43
CA ILE A 6 16.14 -10.14 5.41
C ILE A 6 15.28 -10.30 4.17
N VAL A 7 13.96 -10.20 4.33
CA VAL A 7 13.01 -10.46 3.26
C VAL A 7 12.34 -9.18 2.75
N GLY A 8 11.93 -9.21 1.50
CA GLY A 8 10.99 -8.28 0.92
C GLY A 8 9.62 -8.94 0.79
N ILE A 9 8.58 -8.26 1.23
CA ILE A 9 7.22 -8.77 1.19
C ILE A 9 6.34 -7.81 0.40
N ASP A 10 5.64 -8.35 -0.58
CA ASP A 10 4.47 -7.71 -1.18
C ASP A 10 3.22 -8.20 -0.44
N LEU A 11 2.63 -7.33 0.38
CA LEU A 11 1.36 -7.60 1.06
C LEU A 11 0.22 -7.10 0.17
N GLY A 12 -0.18 -7.89 -0.81
CA GLY A 12 -1.19 -7.51 -1.80
C GLY A 12 -2.64 -7.69 -1.31
N THR A 13 -3.58 -7.00 -1.96
CA THR A 13 -5.03 -7.11 -1.64
C THR A 13 -5.58 -8.50 -1.94
N THR A 14 -5.11 -9.12 -3.03
CA THR A 14 -5.61 -10.41 -3.51
C THR A 14 -4.58 -11.52 -3.33
N PHE A 15 -3.32 -11.23 -3.63
CA PHE A 15 -2.19 -12.14 -3.51
C PHE A 15 -1.03 -11.43 -2.83
N SER A 16 -0.29 -12.18 -2.03
CA SER A 16 0.94 -11.72 -1.39
C SER A 16 2.12 -12.58 -1.81
N ALA A 17 3.32 -12.01 -1.81
CA ALA A 17 4.55 -12.72 -2.16
C ALA A 17 5.70 -12.34 -1.21
N ILE A 18 6.61 -13.27 -1.00
CA ILE A 18 7.82 -13.06 -0.20
C ILE A 18 9.06 -13.39 -1.01
N SER A 19 10.10 -12.61 -0.82
CA SER A 19 11.34 -12.72 -1.58
C SER A 19 12.57 -12.37 -0.73
N TYR A 20 13.73 -12.70 -1.21
CA TYR A 20 15.02 -12.35 -0.58
C TYR A 20 16.10 -12.16 -1.64
N VAL A 21 17.21 -11.55 -1.25
CA VAL A 21 18.39 -11.53 -2.12
C VAL A 21 19.26 -12.74 -1.80
N ASN A 22 19.45 -13.60 -2.79
CA ASN A 22 20.21 -14.86 -2.64
C ASN A 22 21.73 -14.63 -2.54
N SER A 23 22.49 -15.71 -2.34
CA SER A 23 23.95 -15.65 -2.20
C SER A 23 24.69 -15.12 -3.43
N TYR A 24 24.04 -15.09 -4.60
CA TYR A 24 24.57 -14.54 -5.85
C TYR A 24 24.27 -13.05 -6.02
N GLY A 25 23.62 -12.41 -5.02
CA GLY A 25 23.24 -11.00 -5.07
C GLY A 25 22.04 -10.70 -5.96
N LYS A 26 21.19 -11.70 -6.22
CA LYS A 26 19.99 -11.59 -7.05
C LYS A 26 18.72 -11.73 -6.21
N PRO A 27 17.68 -10.89 -6.45
CA PRO A 27 16.38 -11.07 -5.81
C PRO A 27 15.70 -12.33 -6.33
N GLU A 28 15.05 -13.07 -5.44
CA GLU A 28 14.43 -14.36 -5.73
C GLU A 28 13.16 -14.52 -4.88
N ILE A 29 12.05 -14.94 -5.52
CA ILE A 29 10.81 -15.28 -4.82
C ILE A 29 11.02 -16.58 -4.04
N ILE A 30 10.54 -16.60 -2.80
CA ILE A 30 10.46 -17.80 -1.97
C ILE A 30 9.06 -18.40 -2.18
N PRO A 31 8.91 -19.56 -2.83
CA PRO A 31 7.63 -20.22 -2.99
C PRO A 31 7.04 -20.63 -1.64
N ASN A 32 5.71 -20.60 -1.51
CA ASN A 32 5.02 -21.12 -0.34
C ASN A 32 5.16 -22.66 -0.24
N LEU A 33 4.64 -23.27 0.83
CA LEU A 33 4.76 -24.72 1.05
C LEU A 33 4.01 -25.53 -0.01
N GLU A 34 2.98 -24.96 -0.63
CA GLU A 34 2.25 -25.55 -1.74
C GLU A 34 3.04 -25.50 -3.08
N GLY A 35 4.18 -24.79 -3.11
CA GLY A 35 5.04 -24.64 -4.28
C GLY A 35 4.69 -23.46 -5.18
N GLU A 36 3.69 -22.65 -4.79
CA GLU A 36 3.25 -21.48 -5.54
C GLU A 36 4.11 -20.26 -5.19
N ARG A 37 4.31 -19.37 -6.17
CA ARG A 37 5.15 -18.18 -6.01
C ARG A 37 4.41 -17.00 -5.37
N THR A 38 3.08 -17.08 -5.30
CA THR A 38 2.20 -16.13 -4.62
C THR A 38 1.22 -16.88 -3.72
N THR A 39 0.79 -16.25 -2.64
CA THR A 39 -0.18 -16.80 -1.70
C THR A 39 -1.44 -15.94 -1.72
N PRO A 40 -2.64 -16.49 -1.94
CA PRO A 40 -3.88 -15.73 -1.82
C PRO A 40 -3.99 -15.05 -0.44
N SER A 41 -4.30 -13.74 -0.43
CA SER A 41 -4.48 -12.94 0.79
C SER A 41 -5.88 -13.18 1.38
N VAL A 42 -6.16 -14.44 1.70
CA VAL A 42 -7.45 -14.93 2.20
C VAL A 42 -7.21 -15.71 3.47
N ILE A 43 -8.06 -15.49 4.48
CA ILE A 43 -8.01 -16.16 5.78
C ILE A 43 -9.36 -16.84 6.01
N PHE A 44 -9.33 -18.10 6.40
CA PHE A 44 -10.48 -18.86 6.87
C PHE A 44 -10.23 -19.30 8.32
N PHE A 45 -11.19 -19.12 9.21
CA PHE A 45 -11.13 -19.57 10.60
C PHE A 45 -11.90 -20.88 10.76
N GLU A 46 -11.21 -21.94 11.15
CA GLU A 46 -11.84 -23.25 11.39
C GLU A 46 -12.90 -23.18 12.50
N GLU A 47 -13.96 -23.95 12.35
CA GLU A 47 -15.11 -23.91 13.27
C GLU A 47 -14.79 -24.43 14.67
N ASP A 48 -14.06 -25.55 14.77
CA ASP A 48 -13.81 -26.22 16.04
C ASP A 48 -12.63 -25.65 16.82
N SER A 49 -11.59 -25.22 16.12
CA SER A 49 -10.33 -24.76 16.71
C SER A 49 -10.17 -23.25 16.77
N GLY A 50 -10.89 -22.52 15.90
CA GLY A 50 -10.65 -21.10 15.63
C GLY A 50 -9.29 -20.84 14.96
N THR A 51 -8.59 -21.88 14.51
CA THR A 51 -7.27 -21.79 13.86
C THR A 51 -7.40 -21.09 12.50
N PRO A 52 -6.61 -20.06 12.22
CA PRO A 52 -6.64 -19.40 10.93
C PRO A 52 -5.85 -20.19 9.88
N ILE A 53 -6.49 -20.51 8.77
CA ILE A 53 -5.88 -21.05 7.56
C ILE A 53 -5.72 -19.92 6.55
N VAL A 54 -4.57 -19.84 5.86
CA VAL A 54 -4.27 -18.78 4.89
C VAL A 54 -3.97 -19.36 3.53
N GLY A 55 -4.32 -18.63 2.48
CA GLY A 55 -3.94 -18.98 1.11
C GLY A 55 -5.01 -19.75 0.34
N GLN A 56 -4.58 -20.68 -0.53
CA GLN A 56 -5.50 -21.40 -1.43
C GLN A 56 -6.50 -22.27 -0.68
N ALA A 57 -6.07 -22.89 0.43
CA ALA A 57 -6.95 -23.68 1.27
C ALA A 57 -8.09 -22.84 1.86
N ALA A 58 -7.79 -21.62 2.33
CA ALA A 58 -8.79 -20.66 2.81
C ALA A 58 -9.74 -20.21 1.69
N LEU A 59 -9.20 -19.91 0.52
CA LEU A 59 -10.01 -19.49 -0.64
C LEU A 59 -11.01 -20.57 -1.05
N ASN A 60 -10.63 -21.84 -0.95
CA ASN A 60 -11.51 -22.97 -1.27
C ASN A 60 -12.68 -23.10 -0.27
N GLN A 61 -12.54 -22.58 0.95
CA GLN A 61 -13.61 -22.58 1.96
C GLN A 61 -14.59 -21.40 1.80
N ALA A 62 -14.22 -20.35 1.05
CA ALA A 62 -14.94 -19.10 1.00
C ALA A 62 -16.44 -19.24 0.62
N ILE A 63 -16.80 -20.15 -0.28
CA ILE A 63 -18.21 -20.37 -0.68
C ILE A 63 -18.98 -21.08 0.42
N ALA A 64 -18.41 -22.12 1.00
CA ALA A 64 -19.08 -22.93 2.02
C ALA A 64 -19.18 -22.19 3.36
N ASN A 65 -18.16 -21.39 3.69
CA ASN A 65 -18.01 -20.71 4.98
C ASN A 65 -17.73 -19.21 4.83
N PRO A 66 -18.61 -18.45 4.14
CA PRO A 66 -18.36 -17.03 3.84
C PRO A 66 -18.25 -16.17 5.09
N GLU A 67 -18.96 -16.50 6.18
CA GLU A 67 -18.96 -15.75 7.43
C GLU A 67 -17.69 -15.95 8.26
N ARG A 68 -16.92 -17.00 7.97
CA ARG A 68 -15.64 -17.33 8.60
C ARG A 68 -14.45 -17.06 7.71
N THR A 69 -14.68 -16.52 6.50
CA THR A 69 -13.64 -16.25 5.50
C THR A 69 -13.53 -14.75 5.23
N VAL A 70 -12.35 -14.19 5.42
CA VAL A 70 -12.09 -12.77 5.16
C VAL A 70 -11.15 -12.60 3.96
N ARG A 71 -11.51 -11.65 3.10
CA ARG A 71 -10.78 -11.26 1.87
C ARG A 71 -10.60 -9.74 1.84
N PHE A 72 -9.68 -9.26 1.02
CA PHE A 72 -9.48 -7.83 0.74
C PHE A 72 -9.14 -6.98 1.97
N VAL A 73 -8.51 -7.56 2.98
CA VAL A 73 -8.19 -6.91 4.26
C VAL A 73 -7.35 -5.64 4.06
N LYS A 74 -6.44 -5.63 3.08
CA LYS A 74 -5.58 -4.48 2.77
C LYS A 74 -6.37 -3.19 2.53
N ARG A 75 -7.58 -3.27 1.96
CA ARG A 75 -8.48 -2.11 1.74
C ARG A 75 -9.05 -1.53 3.04
N GLN A 76 -8.94 -2.27 4.15
CA GLN A 76 -9.40 -1.86 5.48
C GLN A 76 -8.26 -1.33 6.37
N MET A 77 -7.01 -1.39 5.89
CA MET A 77 -5.86 -0.88 6.66
C MET A 77 -6.06 0.59 7.03
N GLY A 78 -5.82 0.90 8.30
CA GLY A 78 -6.05 2.24 8.85
C GLY A 78 -7.52 2.62 9.07
N ASN A 79 -8.48 1.69 8.88
CA ASN A 79 -9.89 1.91 9.19
C ASN A 79 -10.20 1.53 10.64
N PRO A 80 -10.34 2.49 11.56
CA PRO A 80 -10.52 2.22 12.99
C PRO A 80 -11.88 1.58 13.32
N SER A 81 -12.83 1.60 12.38
CA SER A 81 -14.19 1.07 12.59
C SER A 81 -14.36 -0.35 12.09
N PHE A 82 -13.41 -0.86 11.30
CA PHE A 82 -13.52 -2.21 10.75
C PHE A 82 -13.30 -3.26 11.84
N ARG A 83 -14.19 -4.26 11.87
CA ARG A 83 -14.09 -5.47 12.70
C ARG A 83 -14.55 -6.67 11.89
N PHE A 84 -13.78 -7.73 11.92
CA PHE A 84 -14.21 -9.04 11.43
C PHE A 84 -14.47 -9.93 12.65
N ASN A 85 -15.72 -10.27 12.89
CA ASN A 85 -16.11 -11.06 14.06
C ASN A 85 -16.17 -12.55 13.71
N VAL A 86 -15.48 -13.37 14.50
CA VAL A 86 -15.54 -14.85 14.43
C VAL A 86 -15.67 -15.36 15.85
N ASP A 87 -16.71 -16.16 16.12
CA ASP A 87 -16.97 -16.80 17.41
C ASP A 87 -17.02 -15.82 18.60
N GLY A 88 -17.46 -14.58 18.33
CA GLY A 88 -17.54 -13.51 19.34
C GLY A 88 -16.23 -12.76 19.56
N GLU A 89 -15.19 -13.07 18.79
CA GLU A 89 -13.92 -12.37 18.79
C GLU A 89 -13.79 -11.42 17.59
N ASP A 90 -13.40 -10.18 17.86
CA ASP A 90 -13.20 -9.16 16.85
C ASP A 90 -11.73 -9.10 16.38
N TYR A 91 -11.52 -9.24 15.09
CA TYR A 91 -10.21 -9.10 14.44
C TYR A 91 -10.12 -7.77 13.70
N LEU A 92 -9.03 -7.05 13.93
CA LEU A 92 -8.70 -5.79 13.28
C LEU A 92 -7.93 -6.02 11.97
N PRO A 93 -7.91 -5.05 11.04
CA PRO A 93 -7.17 -5.19 9.79
C PRO A 93 -5.69 -5.53 9.99
N GLU A 94 -5.05 -4.91 10.99
CA GLU A 94 -3.65 -5.14 11.34
C GLU A 94 -3.42 -6.59 11.79
N THR A 95 -4.31 -7.14 12.63
CA THR A 95 -4.21 -8.52 13.11
C THR A 95 -4.46 -9.52 11.98
N LEU A 96 -5.44 -9.26 11.12
CA LEU A 96 -5.71 -10.10 9.95
C LEU A 96 -4.54 -10.08 8.96
N SER A 97 -3.99 -8.90 8.69
CA SER A 97 -2.79 -8.77 7.85
C SER A 97 -1.57 -9.47 8.46
N ALA A 98 -1.43 -9.42 9.79
CA ALA A 98 -0.36 -10.13 10.50
C ALA A 98 -0.48 -11.65 10.36
N ILE A 99 -1.69 -12.20 10.32
CA ILE A 99 -1.92 -13.64 10.06
C ILE A 99 -1.36 -14.01 8.67
N ILE A 100 -1.63 -13.20 7.64
CA ILE A 100 -1.08 -13.41 6.29
C ILE A 100 0.45 -13.33 6.31
N LEU A 101 1.00 -12.30 6.94
CA LEU A 101 2.45 -12.11 7.06
C LEU A 101 3.13 -13.24 7.81
N LYS A 102 2.51 -13.77 8.87
CA LYS A 102 3.02 -14.92 9.63
C LYS A 102 3.07 -16.18 8.77
N LYS A 103 2.04 -16.46 7.96
CA LYS A 103 2.05 -17.58 7.00
C LYS A 103 3.22 -17.44 6.02
N LEU A 104 3.38 -16.28 5.38
CA LEU A 104 4.49 -16.04 4.46
C LEU A 104 5.86 -16.24 5.12
N LYS A 105 6.01 -15.73 6.35
CA LYS A 105 7.22 -15.89 7.16
C LYS A 105 7.50 -17.36 7.46
N ASN A 106 6.52 -18.09 7.97
CA ASN A 106 6.67 -19.50 8.34
C ASN A 106 7.06 -20.36 7.13
N ASP A 107 6.38 -20.17 6.00
CA ASP A 107 6.68 -20.88 4.75
C ASP A 107 8.11 -20.60 4.27
N ALA A 108 8.53 -19.34 4.35
CA ALA A 108 9.87 -18.93 3.96
C ALA A 108 10.95 -19.48 4.91
N GLU A 109 10.70 -19.50 6.22
CA GLU A 109 11.60 -20.08 7.23
C GLU A 109 11.80 -21.58 6.99
N GLU A 110 10.72 -22.32 6.70
CA GLU A 110 10.78 -23.75 6.41
C GLU A 110 11.54 -24.02 5.10
N ARG A 111 11.26 -23.24 4.05
CA ARG A 111 11.96 -23.37 2.74
C ARG A 111 13.45 -23.07 2.83
N LEU A 112 13.84 -22.07 3.59
CA LEU A 112 15.23 -21.62 3.68
C LEU A 112 16.01 -22.34 4.81
N GLY A 113 15.30 -23.00 5.75
CA GLY A 113 15.89 -23.55 6.96
C GLY A 113 16.54 -22.50 7.86
N LYS A 114 16.00 -21.26 7.88
CA LYS A 114 16.56 -20.11 8.58
C LYS A 114 15.46 -19.27 9.20
N GLU A 115 15.71 -18.77 10.40
CA GLU A 115 14.84 -17.80 11.05
C GLU A 115 14.84 -16.47 10.31
N ILE A 116 13.66 -15.86 10.14
CA ILE A 116 13.44 -14.56 9.50
C ILE A 116 12.91 -13.57 10.55
N LYS A 117 13.70 -12.51 10.81
CA LYS A 117 13.37 -11.49 11.83
C LYS A 117 13.05 -10.14 11.23
N LYS A 118 13.58 -9.82 10.04
CA LYS A 118 13.51 -8.49 9.44
C LYS A 118 12.88 -8.54 8.07
N ALA A 119 12.06 -7.53 7.80
CA ALA A 119 11.38 -7.39 6.51
C ALA A 119 11.31 -5.94 6.03
N VAL A 120 11.27 -5.77 4.71
CA VAL A 120 10.71 -4.61 4.04
C VAL A 120 9.35 -5.01 3.50
N ILE A 121 8.31 -4.22 3.77
CA ILE A 121 6.94 -4.50 3.32
C ILE A 121 6.50 -3.40 2.36
N SER A 122 5.89 -3.78 1.23
CA SER A 122 5.38 -2.82 0.26
C SER A 122 3.99 -2.30 0.64
N VAL A 123 3.73 -1.08 0.21
CA VAL A 123 2.42 -0.43 0.30
C VAL A 123 2.13 0.36 -0.98
N PRO A 124 0.86 0.58 -1.36
CA PRO A 124 0.50 1.50 -2.43
C PRO A 124 1.13 2.88 -2.20
N ALA A 125 1.57 3.53 -3.29
CA ALA A 125 2.22 4.83 -3.18
C ALA A 125 1.27 5.89 -2.60
N TYR A 126 -0.02 5.78 -2.86
CA TYR A 126 -1.06 6.70 -2.40
C TYR A 126 -1.63 6.37 -1.01
N PHE A 127 -1.06 5.38 -0.29
CA PHE A 127 -1.42 5.11 1.10
C PHE A 127 -1.06 6.30 1.98
N LYS A 128 -2.02 6.71 2.81
CA LYS A 128 -1.86 7.72 3.85
C LYS A 128 -1.09 7.17 5.05
N ASP A 129 -0.64 8.07 5.92
CA ASP A 129 0.17 7.74 7.12
C ASP A 129 -0.47 6.63 7.98
N ALA A 130 -1.80 6.71 8.24
CA ALA A 130 -2.51 5.68 9.00
C ALA A 130 -2.40 4.27 8.41
N GLN A 131 -2.47 4.15 7.08
CA GLN A 131 -2.42 2.87 6.39
C GLN A 131 -0.99 2.29 6.38
N ARG A 132 0.03 3.16 6.26
CA ARG A 132 1.45 2.80 6.35
C ARG A 132 1.80 2.29 7.73
N GLU A 133 1.38 3.01 8.77
CA GLU A 133 1.61 2.62 10.16
C GLU A 133 0.87 1.32 10.51
N ALA A 134 -0.39 1.15 10.08
CA ALA A 134 -1.14 -0.09 10.24
C ALA A 134 -0.41 -1.29 9.58
N THR A 135 0.21 -1.08 8.41
CA THR A 135 1.00 -2.11 7.73
C THR A 135 2.26 -2.47 8.53
N LYS A 136 2.94 -1.47 9.09
CA LYS A 136 4.09 -1.69 9.96
C LYS A 136 3.71 -2.47 11.21
N GLN A 137 2.61 -2.08 11.88
CA GLN A 137 2.09 -2.79 13.05
C GLN A 137 1.69 -4.24 12.73
N ALA A 138 1.12 -4.49 11.54
CA ALA A 138 0.85 -5.86 11.11
C ALA A 138 2.15 -6.70 11.04
N GLY A 139 3.24 -6.12 10.54
CA GLY A 139 4.55 -6.76 10.55
C GLY A 139 5.06 -7.06 11.97
N ASP A 140 4.96 -6.08 12.88
CA ASP A 140 5.39 -6.24 14.27
C ASP A 140 4.57 -7.33 15.00
N ILE A 141 3.25 -7.39 14.77
CA ILE A 141 2.36 -8.45 15.29
C ILE A 141 2.75 -9.81 14.72
N ALA A 142 3.14 -9.90 13.45
CA ALA A 142 3.63 -11.13 12.81
C ALA A 142 5.03 -11.57 13.30
N GLY A 143 5.66 -10.80 14.20
CA GLY A 143 6.98 -11.07 14.73
C GLY A 143 8.11 -10.72 13.75
N LEU A 144 7.88 -9.73 12.86
CA LEU A 144 8.87 -9.17 11.95
C LEU A 144 9.26 -7.76 12.43
N GLU A 145 10.55 -7.48 12.51
CA GLU A 145 11.07 -6.11 12.58
C GLU A 145 10.94 -5.48 11.19
N VAL A 146 9.97 -4.58 11.02
CA VAL A 146 9.78 -3.88 9.74
C VAL A 146 10.81 -2.75 9.65
N ILE A 147 11.91 -3.03 8.93
CA ILE A 147 13.03 -2.08 8.81
C ILE A 147 12.74 -0.93 7.84
N ARG A 148 11.80 -1.11 6.90
CA ARG A 148 11.32 -0.08 5.99
C ARG A 148 9.97 -0.45 5.37
N ILE A 149 9.15 0.57 5.10
CA ILE A 149 8.00 0.49 4.20
C ILE A 149 8.43 1.06 2.85
N ILE A 150 8.14 0.37 1.74
CA ILE A 150 8.45 0.82 0.38
C ILE A 150 7.18 0.99 -0.44
N ASN A 151 7.14 2.00 -1.33
CA ASN A 151 6.04 2.15 -2.28
C ASN A 151 6.10 1.06 -3.36
N GLU A 152 4.95 0.44 -3.67
CA GLU A 152 4.83 -0.65 -4.67
C GLU A 152 5.43 -0.28 -6.04
N PRO A 153 5.12 0.91 -6.63
CA PRO A 153 5.74 1.28 -7.89
C PRO A 153 7.25 1.49 -7.79
N THR A 154 7.75 2.02 -6.67
CA THR A 154 9.20 2.14 -6.44
C THR A 154 9.86 0.76 -6.37
N ALA A 155 9.24 -0.19 -5.68
CA ALA A 155 9.71 -1.58 -5.64
C ALA A 155 9.70 -2.22 -7.03
N ALA A 156 8.63 -2.07 -7.81
CA ALA A 156 8.55 -2.58 -9.17
C ALA A 156 9.65 -1.99 -10.08
N ALA A 157 9.93 -0.69 -9.94
CA ALA A 157 11.03 -0.03 -10.66
C ALA A 157 12.40 -0.60 -10.29
N LEU A 158 12.66 -0.88 -9.01
CA LEU A 158 13.91 -1.48 -8.55
C LEU A 158 14.12 -2.86 -9.18
N ALA A 159 13.09 -3.69 -9.21
CA ALA A 159 13.15 -5.01 -9.83
C ALA A 159 13.41 -4.94 -11.33
N TYR A 160 12.78 -3.99 -12.03
CA TYR A 160 12.98 -3.76 -13.46
C TYR A 160 14.35 -3.16 -13.76
N GLY A 161 14.76 -2.12 -13.02
CA GLY A 161 15.92 -1.29 -13.32
C GLY A 161 17.25 -1.85 -12.83
N LEU A 162 17.25 -2.94 -12.02
CA LEU A 162 18.48 -3.49 -11.41
C LEU A 162 19.60 -3.76 -12.43
N ASP A 163 19.22 -4.16 -13.63
CA ASP A 163 20.15 -4.55 -14.70
C ASP A 163 20.16 -3.54 -15.88
N LYS A 164 19.56 -2.34 -15.73
CA LYS A 164 19.52 -1.32 -16.78
C LYS A 164 20.63 -0.29 -16.57
N GLU A 165 21.30 0.10 -17.64
CA GLU A 165 22.39 1.09 -17.60
C GLU A 165 21.99 2.42 -18.26
N GLU A 166 20.89 2.46 -19.01
CA GLU A 166 20.43 3.63 -19.75
C GLU A 166 19.52 4.51 -18.87
N ASP A 167 19.64 5.83 -19.04
CA ASP A 167 18.71 6.78 -18.45
C ASP A 167 17.33 6.61 -19.08
N GLN A 168 16.30 6.44 -18.26
CA GLN A 168 14.93 6.22 -18.70
C GLN A 168 13.92 6.93 -17.79
N ASN A 169 12.88 7.51 -18.39
CA ASN A 169 11.67 7.92 -17.69
C ASN A 169 10.63 6.79 -17.84
N ILE A 170 10.21 6.24 -16.73
CA ILE A 170 9.34 5.07 -16.69
C ILE A 170 8.00 5.48 -16.09
N LEU A 171 6.91 5.17 -16.80
CA LEU A 171 5.57 5.17 -16.23
C LEU A 171 5.28 3.78 -15.67
N ILE A 172 4.99 3.70 -14.38
CA ILE A 172 4.52 2.48 -13.71
C ILE A 172 3.02 2.62 -13.53
N TYR A 173 2.28 1.69 -14.13
CA TYR A 173 0.83 1.59 -14.05
C TYR A 173 0.50 0.35 -13.24
N ASP A 174 0.23 0.55 -11.95
CA ASP A 174 -0.10 -0.53 -11.02
C ASP A 174 -1.61 -0.59 -10.82
N PHE A 175 -2.24 -1.56 -11.48
CA PHE A 175 -3.66 -1.84 -11.33
C PHE A 175 -3.83 -3.21 -10.67
N GLY A 176 -3.85 -3.18 -9.35
CA GLY A 176 -3.94 -4.36 -8.51
C GLY A 176 -5.35 -4.91 -8.32
N GLY A 177 -5.52 -5.77 -7.32
CA GLY A 177 -6.83 -6.33 -6.96
C GLY A 177 -7.72 -5.35 -6.19
N GLY A 178 -7.15 -4.38 -5.49
CA GLY A 178 -7.92 -3.46 -4.65
C GLY A 178 -7.48 -2.02 -4.66
N THR A 179 -6.32 -1.72 -5.27
CA THR A 179 -5.72 -0.38 -5.34
C THR A 179 -5.26 -0.10 -6.75
N PHE A 180 -5.19 1.18 -7.08
CA PHE A 180 -4.62 1.70 -8.31
C PHE A 180 -3.59 2.78 -7.99
N ASP A 181 -2.37 2.62 -8.51
CA ASP A 181 -1.32 3.62 -8.47
C ASP A 181 -0.75 3.86 -9.86
N VAL A 182 -0.41 5.11 -10.15
CA VAL A 182 0.35 5.48 -11.34
C VAL A 182 1.48 6.41 -10.94
N THR A 183 2.71 6.06 -11.36
CA THR A 183 3.93 6.75 -10.93
C THR A 183 4.85 6.98 -12.12
N ILE A 184 5.40 8.18 -12.24
CA ILE A 184 6.49 8.47 -13.16
C ILE A 184 7.79 8.51 -12.36
N LEU A 185 8.77 7.76 -12.82
CA LEU A 185 10.05 7.59 -12.16
C LEU A 185 11.17 7.71 -13.19
N LYS A 186 12.23 8.44 -12.83
CA LYS A 186 13.47 8.50 -13.60
C LYS A 186 14.46 7.49 -13.06
N VAL A 187 15.01 6.68 -13.94
CA VAL A 187 16.15 5.79 -13.68
C VAL A 187 17.37 6.39 -14.35
N SER A 188 18.46 6.61 -13.62
CA SER A 188 19.73 7.07 -14.13
C SER A 188 20.83 6.16 -13.58
N GLY A 189 21.25 5.17 -14.35
CA GLY A 189 22.11 4.09 -13.84
C GLY A 189 21.41 3.36 -12.68
N HIS A 190 21.96 3.49 -11.47
CA HIS A 190 21.41 2.87 -10.26
C HIS A 190 20.72 3.87 -9.31
N GLU A 191 20.42 5.05 -9.80
CA GLU A 191 19.64 6.07 -9.10
C GLU A 191 18.19 6.07 -9.61
N PHE A 192 17.24 5.93 -8.68
CA PHE A 192 15.81 5.88 -8.92
C PHE A 192 15.16 7.09 -8.27
N THR A 193 14.59 7.98 -9.06
CA THR A 193 13.98 9.22 -8.59
C THR A 193 12.52 9.27 -9.00
N VAL A 194 11.61 9.25 -8.03
CA VAL A 194 10.17 9.44 -8.26
C VAL A 194 9.93 10.91 -8.62
N LEU A 195 9.24 11.16 -9.73
CA LEU A 195 8.92 12.51 -10.22
C LEU A 195 7.50 12.92 -9.87
N ALA A 196 6.54 12.01 -10.04
CA ALA A 196 5.15 12.23 -9.67
C ALA A 196 4.46 10.89 -9.40
N THR A 197 3.46 10.92 -8.52
CA THR A 197 2.60 9.76 -8.21
C THR A 197 1.18 10.23 -7.92
N ASP A 198 0.20 9.41 -8.32
CA ASP A 198 -1.21 9.58 -7.97
C ASP A 198 -1.90 8.22 -7.97
N GLY A 199 -3.10 8.12 -7.39
CA GLY A 199 -3.79 6.84 -7.33
C GLY A 199 -5.06 6.86 -6.49
N ASP A 200 -5.65 5.69 -6.33
CA ASP A 200 -6.84 5.46 -5.52
C ASP A 200 -6.70 4.14 -4.73
N PRO A 201 -6.67 4.20 -3.39
CA PRO A 201 -6.57 3.02 -2.54
C PRO A 201 -7.85 2.18 -2.50
N GLN A 202 -8.91 2.60 -3.18
CA GLN A 202 -10.21 1.92 -3.26
C GLN A 202 -10.63 1.59 -4.70
N LEU A 203 -9.70 1.61 -5.67
CA LEU A 203 -9.93 1.26 -7.07
C LEU A 203 -9.08 0.05 -7.46
N GLY A 204 -9.71 -1.06 -7.86
CA GLY A 204 -8.98 -2.28 -8.22
C GLY A 204 -9.82 -3.34 -8.91
N GLY A 205 -9.24 -4.49 -9.14
CA GLY A 205 -9.91 -5.63 -9.78
C GLY A 205 -11.15 -6.14 -9.04
N SER A 206 -11.22 -5.92 -7.71
CA SER A 206 -12.41 -6.26 -6.91
C SER A 206 -13.61 -5.37 -7.26
N ASP A 207 -13.40 -4.14 -7.72
CA ASP A 207 -14.49 -3.27 -8.16
C ASP A 207 -15.05 -3.74 -9.50
N ILE A 208 -14.19 -4.26 -10.38
CA ILE A 208 -14.61 -4.95 -11.61
C ILE A 208 -15.41 -6.21 -11.26
N ASP A 209 -14.93 -7.01 -10.29
CA ASP A 209 -15.67 -8.18 -9.82
C ASP A 209 -17.06 -7.81 -9.27
N ALA A 210 -17.17 -6.70 -8.52
CA ALA A 210 -18.44 -6.21 -8.00
C ALA A 210 -19.42 -5.81 -9.12
N LEU A 211 -18.95 -5.19 -10.20
CA LEU A 211 -19.78 -4.91 -11.37
C LEU A 211 -20.29 -6.21 -12.01
N LEU A 212 -19.43 -7.21 -12.19
CA LEU A 212 -19.82 -8.52 -12.70
C LEU A 212 -20.79 -9.24 -11.76
N VAL A 213 -20.57 -9.20 -10.44
CA VAL A 213 -21.52 -9.74 -9.44
C VAL A 213 -22.91 -9.15 -9.64
N ASN A 214 -23.01 -7.83 -9.78
CA ASN A 214 -24.28 -7.16 -10.02
C ASN A 214 -24.90 -7.57 -11.36
N TYR A 215 -24.11 -7.55 -12.43
CA TYR A 215 -24.55 -7.97 -13.77
C TYR A 215 -25.14 -9.41 -13.75
N LEU A 216 -24.42 -10.35 -13.16
CA LEU A 216 -24.85 -11.75 -13.07
C LEU A 216 -26.08 -11.93 -12.18
N ALA A 217 -26.15 -11.22 -11.05
CA ALA A 217 -27.28 -11.29 -10.13
C ALA A 217 -28.56 -10.72 -10.74
N GLU A 218 -28.49 -9.58 -11.44
CA GLU A 218 -29.67 -9.00 -12.11
C GLU A 218 -30.18 -9.92 -13.24
N ASN A 219 -29.30 -10.47 -14.07
CA ASN A 219 -29.70 -11.43 -15.12
C ASN A 219 -30.37 -12.69 -14.54
N PHE A 220 -29.90 -13.21 -13.40
CA PHE A 220 -30.54 -14.34 -12.74
C PHE A 220 -31.91 -13.96 -12.16
N LYS A 221 -32.00 -12.77 -11.57
CA LYS A 221 -33.23 -12.24 -10.96
C LYS A 221 -34.33 -11.99 -12.01
N GLU A 222 -33.96 -11.48 -13.19
CA GLU A 222 -34.92 -11.31 -14.31
C GLU A 222 -35.59 -12.61 -14.71
N VAL A 223 -34.85 -13.73 -14.68
CA VAL A 223 -35.38 -15.03 -15.09
C VAL A 223 -36.16 -15.74 -13.98
N HIS A 224 -35.71 -15.61 -12.74
CA HIS A 224 -36.20 -16.46 -11.64
C HIS A 224 -36.84 -15.70 -10.48
N ASP A 225 -36.84 -14.36 -10.50
CA ASP A 225 -37.29 -13.48 -9.39
C ASP A 225 -36.60 -13.81 -8.05
N ILE A 226 -35.30 -14.14 -8.11
CA ILE A 226 -34.45 -14.44 -6.95
C ILE A 226 -33.17 -13.63 -7.04
N ASP A 227 -32.85 -12.87 -5.99
CA ASP A 227 -31.58 -12.16 -5.87
C ASP A 227 -30.54 -13.03 -5.18
N LEU A 228 -29.52 -13.45 -5.93
CA LEU A 228 -28.44 -14.31 -5.40
C LEU A 228 -27.53 -13.59 -4.41
N ARG A 229 -27.61 -12.25 -4.29
CA ARG A 229 -26.82 -11.45 -3.36
C ARG A 229 -27.36 -11.47 -1.92
N GLU A 230 -28.61 -11.90 -1.72
CA GLU A 230 -29.26 -11.89 -0.40
C GLU A 230 -28.66 -12.92 0.57
N LYS A 231 -28.07 -14.00 0.07
CA LYS A 231 -27.48 -15.04 0.93
C LYS A 231 -25.97 -15.09 0.77
N ALA A 232 -25.26 -15.15 1.89
CA ALA A 232 -23.80 -15.10 1.92
C ALA A 232 -23.13 -16.12 0.99
N TYR A 233 -23.61 -17.39 0.96
CA TYR A 233 -23.01 -18.43 0.12
C TYR A 233 -23.25 -18.20 -1.39
N THR A 234 -24.43 -17.73 -1.81
CA THR A 234 -24.71 -17.44 -3.23
C THR A 234 -23.98 -16.17 -3.67
N HIS A 235 -23.88 -15.18 -2.80
CA HIS A 235 -23.09 -13.98 -3.05
C HIS A 235 -21.60 -14.33 -3.23
N GLN A 236 -21.05 -15.21 -2.40
CA GLN A 236 -19.66 -15.64 -2.53
C GLN A 236 -19.42 -16.48 -3.81
N ASP A 237 -20.38 -17.32 -4.21
CA ASP A 237 -20.32 -18.05 -5.49
C ASP A 237 -20.32 -17.08 -6.69
N LEU A 238 -21.16 -16.02 -6.63
CA LEU A 238 -21.12 -14.95 -7.63
C LEU A 238 -19.75 -14.28 -7.70
N TRP A 239 -19.15 -13.95 -6.56
CA TRP A 239 -17.80 -13.36 -6.51
C TRP A 239 -16.76 -14.24 -7.18
N GLN A 240 -16.75 -15.53 -6.87
CA GLN A 240 -15.79 -16.46 -7.46
C GLN A 240 -15.99 -16.58 -8.96
N LYS A 241 -17.24 -16.70 -9.43
CA LYS A 241 -17.56 -16.75 -10.86
C LYS A 241 -17.20 -15.46 -11.59
N SER A 242 -17.43 -14.31 -10.94
CA SER A 242 -17.06 -13.00 -11.48
C SER A 242 -15.55 -12.86 -11.65
N GLU A 243 -14.76 -13.26 -10.65
CA GLU A 243 -13.30 -13.23 -10.73
C GLU A 243 -12.76 -14.14 -11.85
N ILE A 244 -13.32 -15.35 -11.99
CA ILE A 244 -12.97 -16.27 -13.08
C ILE A 244 -13.36 -15.65 -14.44
N THR A 245 -14.58 -15.10 -14.55
CA THR A 245 -15.06 -14.45 -15.78
C THR A 245 -14.15 -13.28 -16.17
N LYS A 246 -13.80 -12.40 -15.23
CA LYS A 246 -12.87 -11.29 -15.46
C LYS A 246 -11.53 -11.75 -16.05
N LYS A 247 -10.97 -12.83 -15.51
CA LYS A 247 -9.70 -13.41 -15.99
C LYS A 247 -9.83 -14.00 -17.39
N ASP A 248 -10.91 -14.71 -17.64
CA ASP A 248 -11.12 -15.47 -18.87
C ASP A 248 -11.57 -14.61 -20.05
N ILE A 249 -12.37 -13.53 -19.82
CA ILE A 249 -12.91 -12.68 -20.91
C ILE A 249 -11.80 -11.94 -21.66
N GLY A 250 -10.66 -11.71 -21.03
CA GLY A 250 -9.46 -11.19 -21.69
C GLY A 250 -8.88 -12.13 -22.74
N LEU A 251 -9.11 -13.44 -22.58
CA LEU A 251 -8.57 -14.49 -23.45
C LEU A 251 -9.57 -15.00 -24.50
N ARG A 252 -10.87 -14.76 -24.29
CA ARG A 252 -11.97 -15.29 -25.13
C ARG A 252 -12.89 -14.17 -25.60
N PRO A 253 -13.55 -14.31 -26.76
CA PRO A 253 -14.49 -13.30 -27.25
C PRO A 253 -15.81 -13.28 -26.45
N SER A 254 -16.19 -14.40 -25.84
CA SER A 254 -17.38 -14.51 -24.98
C SER A 254 -17.23 -15.65 -23.99
N ILE A 255 -17.96 -15.54 -22.88
CA ILE A 255 -17.99 -16.53 -21.80
C ILE A 255 -19.43 -16.85 -21.44
N LYS A 256 -19.72 -18.14 -21.27
CA LYS A 256 -20.99 -18.64 -20.78
C LYS A 256 -20.87 -19.02 -19.32
N ILE A 257 -21.61 -18.31 -18.46
CA ILE A 257 -21.64 -18.53 -17.02
C ILE A 257 -22.96 -19.24 -16.65
N VAL A 258 -22.85 -20.29 -15.86
CA VAL A 258 -24.03 -21.03 -15.35
C VAL A 258 -24.17 -20.69 -13.86
N LEU A 259 -25.32 -20.12 -13.51
CA LEU A 259 -25.73 -19.84 -12.14
C LEU A 259 -26.83 -20.80 -11.73
N SER A 260 -26.82 -21.26 -10.47
CA SER A 260 -27.80 -22.17 -9.93
C SER A 260 -28.18 -21.83 -8.51
N HIS A 261 -29.48 -21.96 -8.18
CA HIS A 261 -29.98 -21.83 -6.82
C HIS A 261 -31.13 -22.82 -6.60
N GLY A 262 -30.90 -23.86 -5.82
CA GLY A 262 -31.81 -25.02 -5.73
C GLY A 262 -31.98 -25.70 -7.11
N GLU A 263 -33.21 -25.88 -7.55
CA GLU A 263 -33.54 -26.45 -8.86
C GLU A 263 -33.52 -25.43 -10.00
N LYS A 264 -33.37 -24.15 -9.72
CA LYS A 264 -33.38 -23.06 -10.70
C LYS A 264 -31.98 -22.84 -11.25
N THR A 265 -31.87 -22.77 -12.59
CA THR A 265 -30.59 -22.55 -13.27
C THR A 265 -30.77 -21.54 -14.40
N ALA A 266 -29.88 -20.60 -14.50
CA ALA A 266 -29.76 -19.65 -15.61
C ALA A 266 -28.39 -19.75 -16.29
N SER A 267 -28.38 -19.56 -17.59
CA SER A 267 -27.16 -19.52 -18.40
C SER A 267 -27.01 -18.13 -18.99
N ILE A 268 -26.03 -17.41 -18.51
CA ILE A 268 -25.75 -16.02 -18.88
C ILE A 268 -24.55 -16.03 -19.82
N ASN A 269 -24.68 -15.36 -20.95
CA ASN A 269 -23.56 -15.15 -21.86
C ASN A 269 -23.13 -13.69 -21.76
N ILE A 270 -21.85 -13.46 -21.56
CA ILE A 270 -21.25 -12.13 -21.62
C ILE A 270 -20.20 -12.16 -22.72
N ASP A 271 -20.26 -11.23 -23.65
CA ASP A 271 -19.21 -11.04 -24.63
C ASP A 271 -18.22 -9.96 -24.18
N ARG A 272 -17.16 -9.80 -24.98
CA ARG A 272 -16.09 -8.86 -24.61
C ARG A 272 -16.57 -7.41 -24.67
N ASP A 273 -17.42 -7.06 -25.61
CA ASP A 273 -17.91 -5.69 -25.77
C ASP A 273 -18.81 -5.33 -24.59
N ASP A 274 -19.73 -6.23 -24.17
CA ASP A 274 -20.54 -6.05 -22.96
C ASP A 274 -19.68 -5.87 -21.71
N PHE A 275 -18.60 -6.63 -21.60
CA PHE A 275 -17.66 -6.50 -20.47
C PHE A 275 -16.88 -5.19 -20.53
N GLU A 276 -16.39 -4.78 -21.72
CA GLU A 276 -15.68 -3.52 -21.91
C GLU A 276 -16.56 -2.32 -21.54
N ASP A 277 -17.85 -2.34 -21.96
CA ASP A 277 -18.84 -1.31 -21.59
C ASP A 277 -19.10 -1.28 -20.07
N LEU A 278 -19.22 -2.48 -19.46
CA LEU A 278 -19.46 -2.61 -18.01
C LEU A 278 -18.35 -1.96 -17.17
N ILE A 279 -17.10 -2.03 -17.61
CA ILE A 279 -15.93 -1.52 -16.85
C ILE A 279 -15.43 -0.14 -17.33
N GLU A 280 -16.09 0.46 -18.32
CA GLU A 280 -15.61 1.70 -18.97
C GLU A 280 -15.33 2.81 -17.97
N ASP A 281 -16.23 3.04 -17.01
CA ASP A 281 -16.08 4.11 -16.00
C ASP A 281 -14.84 3.90 -15.12
N LEU A 282 -14.56 2.65 -14.70
CA LEU A 282 -13.38 2.35 -13.90
C LEU A 282 -12.10 2.55 -14.70
N VAL A 283 -12.09 2.16 -15.98
CA VAL A 283 -10.94 2.38 -16.87
C VAL A 283 -10.72 3.88 -17.12
N ASN A 284 -11.79 4.67 -17.29
CA ASN A 284 -11.70 6.12 -17.43
C ASN A 284 -11.20 6.82 -16.15
N GLN A 285 -11.51 6.29 -14.96
CA GLN A 285 -10.92 6.80 -13.71
C GLN A 285 -9.40 6.61 -13.71
N THR A 286 -8.89 5.42 -14.05
CA THR A 286 -7.44 5.18 -14.12
C THR A 286 -6.76 6.08 -15.15
N LYS A 287 -7.40 6.32 -16.31
CA LYS A 287 -6.93 7.28 -17.31
C LYS A 287 -6.80 8.69 -16.75
N SER A 288 -7.76 9.13 -15.92
CA SER A 288 -7.73 10.46 -15.32
C SER A 288 -6.52 10.65 -14.40
N TYR A 289 -6.16 9.63 -13.61
CA TYR A 289 -4.95 9.63 -12.80
C TYR A 289 -3.67 9.66 -13.66
N MET A 290 -3.63 8.90 -14.77
CA MET A 290 -2.52 8.97 -15.72
C MET A 290 -2.32 10.37 -16.29
N MET A 291 -3.43 11.04 -16.72
CA MET A 291 -3.39 12.39 -17.25
C MET A 291 -2.91 13.41 -16.21
N LYS A 292 -3.24 13.20 -14.94
CA LYS A 292 -2.81 14.06 -13.85
C LYS A 292 -1.32 13.87 -13.53
N VAL A 293 -0.84 12.64 -13.47
CA VAL A 293 0.54 12.37 -13.11
C VAL A 293 1.54 12.89 -14.15
N ILE A 294 1.21 12.85 -15.45
CA ILE A 294 2.08 13.41 -16.49
C ILE A 294 2.14 14.95 -16.40
N GLN A 295 1.03 15.61 -16.06
CA GLN A 295 0.98 17.05 -15.80
C GLN A 295 1.79 17.42 -14.55
N ASP A 296 1.63 16.67 -13.46
CA ASP A 296 2.35 16.89 -12.20
C ASP A 296 3.87 16.73 -12.36
N ALA A 297 4.31 15.83 -13.25
CA ALA A 297 5.71 15.67 -13.62
C ALA A 297 6.24 16.77 -14.55
N ASN A 298 5.36 17.65 -15.08
CA ASN A 298 5.68 18.64 -16.13
C ASN A 298 6.31 18.00 -17.37
N MET A 299 5.75 16.87 -17.83
CA MET A 299 6.22 16.06 -18.94
C MET A 299 5.14 15.86 -20.00
N ASP A 300 5.56 15.47 -21.19
CA ASP A 300 4.71 14.98 -22.26
C ASP A 300 4.88 13.46 -22.43
N TRP A 301 3.92 12.79 -23.08
CA TRP A 301 4.01 11.35 -23.33
C TRP A 301 5.23 10.95 -24.17
N SER A 302 5.78 11.87 -24.96
CA SER A 302 7.05 11.66 -25.69
C SER A 302 8.24 11.46 -24.78
N ASP A 303 8.23 12.06 -23.58
CA ASP A 303 9.31 11.99 -22.59
C ASP A 303 9.34 10.67 -21.82
N ILE A 304 8.28 9.88 -21.89
CA ILE A 304 8.20 8.57 -21.25
C ILE A 304 8.84 7.52 -22.16
N ASP A 305 9.88 6.86 -21.70
CA ASP A 305 10.59 5.84 -22.48
C ASP A 305 9.92 4.47 -22.40
N LYS A 306 9.40 4.09 -21.22
CA LYS A 306 8.79 2.80 -20.94
C LYS A 306 7.53 2.92 -20.10
N ILE A 307 6.61 1.98 -20.32
CA ILE A 307 5.40 1.82 -19.50
C ILE A 307 5.43 0.40 -18.94
N LEU A 308 5.56 0.29 -17.61
CA LEU A 308 5.55 -0.98 -16.90
C LEU A 308 4.16 -1.24 -16.34
N LEU A 309 3.65 -2.45 -16.57
CA LEU A 309 2.41 -2.93 -16.00
C LEU A 309 2.70 -3.72 -14.72
N VAL A 310 2.01 -3.37 -13.65
CA VAL A 310 2.05 -4.02 -12.35
C VAL A 310 0.62 -4.35 -11.94
N GLY A 311 0.45 -5.39 -11.11
CA GLY A 311 -0.86 -5.84 -10.66
C GLY A 311 -1.66 -6.62 -11.70
N GLY A 312 -2.47 -7.57 -11.22
CA GLY A 312 -3.18 -8.52 -12.08
C GLY A 312 -4.21 -7.89 -13.01
N SER A 313 -4.85 -6.77 -12.58
CA SER A 313 -5.88 -6.09 -13.38
C SER A 313 -5.31 -5.31 -14.56
N SER A 314 -4.01 -5.00 -14.57
CA SER A 314 -3.33 -4.40 -15.73
C SER A 314 -3.26 -5.32 -16.95
N ARG A 315 -3.53 -6.62 -16.75
CA ARG A 315 -3.59 -7.61 -17.85
C ARG A 315 -4.85 -7.53 -18.69
N ILE A 316 -5.87 -6.80 -18.24
CA ILE A 316 -7.15 -6.64 -18.96
C ILE A 316 -6.86 -5.91 -20.29
N PRO A 317 -7.24 -6.50 -21.46
CA PRO A 317 -6.89 -5.94 -22.77
C PRO A 317 -7.38 -4.51 -22.99
N THR A 318 -8.56 -4.18 -22.47
CA THR A 318 -9.14 -2.82 -22.55
C THR A 318 -8.29 -1.79 -21.85
N VAL A 319 -7.70 -2.15 -20.70
CA VAL A 319 -6.74 -1.30 -19.96
C VAL A 319 -5.50 -1.05 -20.82
N GLN A 320 -4.91 -2.11 -21.40
CA GLN A 320 -3.71 -1.98 -22.23
C GLN A 320 -3.98 -1.17 -23.50
N LYS A 321 -5.13 -1.40 -24.17
CA LYS A 321 -5.57 -0.60 -25.31
C LYS A 321 -5.76 0.88 -24.94
N MET A 322 -6.34 1.16 -23.78
CA MET A 322 -6.50 2.53 -23.28
C MET A 322 -5.14 3.20 -23.10
N ILE A 323 -4.20 2.53 -22.40
CA ILE A 323 -2.85 3.04 -22.17
C ILE A 323 -2.16 3.33 -23.52
N ALA A 324 -2.13 2.37 -24.45
CA ALA A 324 -1.50 2.53 -25.75
C ALA A 324 -2.12 3.71 -26.55
N ARG A 325 -3.45 3.85 -26.53
CA ARG A 325 -4.15 4.96 -27.20
C ARG A 325 -3.83 6.33 -26.59
N VAL A 326 -3.70 6.41 -25.26
CA VAL A 326 -3.44 7.69 -24.56
C VAL A 326 -1.98 8.10 -24.73
N THR A 327 -1.06 7.16 -24.63
CA THR A 327 0.38 7.46 -24.59
C THR A 327 1.06 7.35 -25.95
N GLY A 328 0.41 6.68 -26.93
CA GLY A 328 1.03 6.32 -28.22
C GLY A 328 2.10 5.24 -28.12
N LYS A 329 2.22 4.56 -26.97
CA LYS A 329 3.25 3.55 -26.67
C LYS A 329 2.62 2.28 -26.14
N GLU A 330 3.11 1.13 -26.60
CA GLU A 330 2.70 -0.17 -26.04
C GLU A 330 3.38 -0.41 -24.69
N PRO A 331 2.64 -0.89 -23.67
CA PRO A 331 3.24 -1.30 -22.41
C PRO A 331 4.23 -2.46 -22.60
N VAL A 332 5.32 -2.45 -21.84
CA VAL A 332 6.28 -3.56 -21.86
C VAL A 332 5.87 -4.68 -20.91
N GLN A 333 6.18 -5.92 -21.30
CA GLN A 333 5.89 -7.13 -20.51
C GLN A 333 7.18 -7.81 -20.03
N ASP A 334 8.21 -7.03 -19.75
CA ASP A 334 9.54 -7.54 -19.39
C ASP A 334 9.63 -8.01 -17.92
N THR A 335 8.60 -7.73 -17.12
CA THR A 335 8.53 -8.12 -15.70
C THR A 335 7.29 -8.96 -15.43
N ASN A 336 7.37 -9.87 -14.47
CA ASN A 336 6.17 -10.53 -13.96
C ASN A 336 5.41 -9.57 -13.04
N PRO A 337 4.19 -9.11 -13.43
CA PRO A 337 3.42 -8.13 -12.65
C PRO A 337 3.04 -8.58 -11.24
N ASP A 338 3.04 -9.90 -10.98
CA ASP A 338 2.67 -10.48 -9.69
C ASP A 338 3.87 -10.66 -8.75
N GLU A 339 5.10 -10.47 -9.23
CA GLU A 339 6.34 -10.75 -8.48
C GLU A 339 7.25 -9.54 -8.32
N CYS A 340 7.20 -8.59 -9.27
CA CYS A 340 8.19 -7.50 -9.34
C CYS A 340 8.21 -6.64 -8.08
N VAL A 341 7.07 -6.43 -7.43
CA VAL A 341 6.96 -5.65 -6.18
C VAL A 341 7.71 -6.37 -5.04
N ALA A 342 7.48 -7.66 -4.86
CA ALA A 342 8.19 -8.43 -3.85
C ALA A 342 9.70 -8.46 -4.11
N LEU A 343 10.12 -8.70 -5.36
CA LEU A 343 11.55 -8.71 -5.75
C LEU A 343 12.22 -7.36 -5.45
N GLY A 344 11.54 -6.25 -5.77
CA GLY A 344 12.04 -4.90 -5.46
C GLY A 344 12.10 -4.62 -3.97
N ALA A 345 11.15 -5.12 -3.19
CA ALA A 345 11.17 -5.03 -1.72
C ALA A 345 12.38 -5.77 -1.13
N ALA A 346 12.80 -6.91 -1.70
CA ALA A 346 14.03 -7.59 -1.28
C ALA A 346 15.30 -6.79 -1.63
N ILE A 347 15.31 -6.12 -2.78
CA ILE A 347 16.42 -5.20 -3.14
C ILE A 347 16.50 -4.08 -2.09
N GLN A 348 15.35 -3.45 -1.77
CA GLN A 348 15.28 -2.42 -0.74
C GLN A 348 15.73 -2.91 0.64
N ALA A 349 15.44 -4.16 0.99
CA ALA A 349 15.89 -4.73 2.26
C ALA A 349 17.42 -4.73 2.40
N VAL A 350 18.13 -5.00 1.31
CA VAL A 350 19.60 -4.90 1.28
C VAL A 350 20.07 -3.45 1.37
N VAL A 351 19.43 -2.53 0.63
CA VAL A 351 19.76 -1.10 0.64
C VAL A 351 19.58 -0.51 2.03
N ALA A 352 18.40 -0.70 2.64
CA ALA A 352 18.08 -0.18 3.97
C ALA A 352 19.04 -0.70 5.07
N THR A 353 19.42 -1.97 4.98
CA THR A 353 20.38 -2.54 5.94
C THR A 353 21.79 -1.97 5.77
N LYS A 354 22.23 -1.73 4.53
CA LYS A 354 23.51 -1.04 4.28
C LYS A 354 23.52 0.38 4.82
N GLU A 355 22.41 1.12 4.67
CA GLU A 355 22.26 2.48 5.20
C GLU A 355 22.34 2.48 6.73
N ALA A 356 21.56 1.62 7.40
CA ALA A 356 21.60 1.49 8.86
C ALA A 356 23.00 1.11 9.40
N ASN A 357 23.74 0.26 8.68
CA ASN A 357 25.12 -0.08 9.04
C ASN A 357 26.10 1.11 8.89
N LYS A 358 25.88 2.02 7.93
CA LYS A 358 26.71 3.25 7.77
C LYS A 358 26.51 4.26 8.90
N GLU A 359 25.26 4.39 9.39
CA GLU A 359 24.94 5.34 10.50
C GLU A 359 25.56 4.91 11.84
N PHE A 360 25.87 3.64 12.04
CA PHE A 360 26.45 3.11 13.29
C PHE A 360 27.96 3.37 13.48
N ASN A 361 28.55 4.34 12.74
CA ASN A 361 29.91 4.88 12.97
C ASN A 361 30.94 3.87 13.53
N GLY A 362 31.39 2.91 12.69
CA GLY A 362 32.58 2.10 12.98
C GLY A 362 32.42 0.99 14.02
N LYS A 363 31.25 0.75 14.61
CA LYS A 363 30.95 -0.49 15.32
C LYS A 363 30.61 -1.57 14.27
N LYS A 364 31.15 -2.79 14.47
CA LYS A 364 30.90 -3.91 13.56
C LYS A 364 29.45 -3.95 13.10
N ALA A 365 29.26 -3.96 11.78
CA ALA A 365 27.95 -4.21 11.17
C ALA A 365 27.29 -5.41 11.86
N THR A 366 26.10 -5.19 12.41
CA THR A 366 25.40 -6.23 13.16
C THR A 366 24.77 -7.29 12.25
N VAL A 367 24.56 -6.95 10.97
CA VAL A 367 23.97 -7.81 9.96
C VAL A 367 24.80 -7.77 8.68
N GLU A 368 25.29 -8.94 8.23
CA GLU A 368 25.92 -9.08 6.93
C GLU A 368 24.83 -9.32 5.88
N THR A 369 24.67 -8.39 4.94
CA THR A 369 23.81 -8.55 3.77
C THR A 369 24.57 -9.09 2.58
N PRO A 370 23.94 -9.83 1.65
CA PRO A 370 24.53 -10.09 0.34
C PRO A 370 24.73 -8.77 -0.42
N GLU A 371 25.78 -8.68 -1.23
CA GLU A 371 25.95 -7.57 -2.16
C GLU A 371 25.00 -7.74 -3.34
N LEU A 372 24.32 -6.67 -3.75
CA LEU A 372 23.56 -6.69 -4.99
C LEU A 372 24.51 -6.80 -6.19
N LYS A 373 24.14 -7.63 -7.16
CA LYS A 373 24.97 -7.89 -8.35
C LYS A 373 24.17 -7.63 -9.64
N SER A 374 24.80 -6.95 -10.61
CA SER A 374 24.28 -6.85 -11.98
C SER A 374 24.30 -8.22 -12.67
N GLN A 375 23.71 -8.32 -13.85
CA GLN A 375 23.84 -9.53 -14.70
C GLN A 375 25.31 -9.81 -15.08
N LYS A 376 26.12 -8.77 -15.15
CA LYS A 376 27.57 -8.89 -15.40
C LYS A 376 28.37 -9.30 -14.16
N GLY A 377 27.72 -9.45 -12.98
CA GLY A 377 28.37 -9.82 -11.72
C GLY A 377 29.03 -8.66 -10.96
N GLU A 378 28.85 -7.41 -11.42
CA GLU A 378 29.38 -6.22 -10.76
C GLU A 378 28.54 -5.87 -9.53
N THR A 379 29.18 -5.35 -8.48
CA THR A 379 28.47 -4.88 -7.28
C THR A 379 27.75 -3.57 -7.58
N ILE A 380 26.49 -3.50 -7.18
CA ILE A 380 25.61 -2.36 -7.40
C ILE A 380 25.30 -1.68 -6.07
N ASP A 381 25.45 -0.35 -6.03
CA ASP A 381 24.91 0.51 -4.98
C ASP A 381 23.73 1.30 -5.55
N ILE A 382 22.58 1.18 -4.90
CA ILE A 382 21.32 1.78 -5.34
C ILE A 382 21.03 3.01 -4.48
N VAL A 383 20.56 4.07 -5.14
CA VAL A 383 20.05 5.30 -4.52
C VAL A 383 18.59 5.46 -4.88
N ILE A 384 17.74 5.72 -3.88
CA ILE A 384 16.29 5.91 -4.06
C ILE A 384 15.92 7.27 -3.52
N ASN A 385 15.32 8.09 -4.39
CA ASN A 385 14.78 9.40 -4.08
C ASN A 385 13.25 9.32 -4.24
N ASP A 386 12.54 9.22 -3.13
CA ASP A 386 11.07 9.16 -3.11
C ASP A 386 10.46 10.54 -2.81
N ILE A 387 9.13 10.65 -2.91
CA ILE A 387 8.39 11.90 -2.72
C ILE A 387 7.24 11.74 -1.73
N ALA A 388 6.81 12.85 -1.14
CA ALA A 388 5.59 12.92 -0.35
C ALA A 388 4.36 12.79 -1.27
N SER A 389 3.60 11.70 -1.16
CA SER A 389 2.40 11.46 -1.96
C SER A 389 1.27 12.44 -1.64
N HIS A 390 1.25 12.96 -0.40
CA HIS A 390 0.25 13.90 0.11
C HIS A 390 0.92 15.10 0.76
N SER A 391 0.26 16.26 0.68
CA SER A 391 0.70 17.44 1.42
C SER A 391 0.52 17.27 2.92
N LEU A 392 1.45 17.82 3.69
CA LEU A 392 1.39 17.90 5.14
C LEU A 392 1.26 19.35 5.58
N GLY A 393 0.35 19.61 6.49
CA GLY A 393 0.09 20.94 7.02
C GLY A 393 -0.41 20.91 8.45
N ILE A 394 -0.83 22.06 8.92
CA ILE A 394 -1.47 22.20 10.23
C ILE A 394 -2.78 22.99 10.12
N LYS A 395 -3.70 22.71 11.03
CA LYS A 395 -4.91 23.54 11.20
C LYS A 395 -4.53 24.88 11.82
N ALA A 396 -4.53 25.92 11.01
CA ALA A 396 -4.17 27.27 11.42
C ALA A 396 -5.27 28.27 11.09
N LYS A 397 -5.34 29.37 11.86
CA LYS A 397 -6.30 30.46 11.58
C LYS A 397 -5.69 31.40 10.54
N SER A 398 -6.38 31.59 9.42
CA SER A 398 -5.96 32.54 8.38
C SER A 398 -6.06 33.97 8.89
N THR A 399 -5.01 34.74 8.72
CA THR A 399 -4.97 36.19 9.06
C THR A 399 -5.83 37.04 8.14
N GLN A 400 -6.11 36.55 6.92
CA GLN A 400 -6.91 37.27 5.92
C GLN A 400 -8.41 37.03 6.10
N THR A 401 -8.82 35.79 6.35
CA THR A 401 -10.23 35.40 6.38
C THR A 401 -10.77 35.12 7.77
N SER A 402 -9.88 35.06 8.79
CA SER A 402 -10.19 34.61 10.16
C SER A 402 -10.78 33.21 10.27
N LYS A 403 -10.81 32.43 9.17
CA LYS A 403 -11.24 31.03 9.15
C LYS A 403 -10.07 30.09 9.41
N TYR A 404 -10.39 28.89 9.89
CA TYR A 404 -9.40 27.82 9.97
C TYR A 404 -9.13 27.25 8.56
N ILE A 405 -7.85 27.04 8.26
CA ILE A 405 -7.38 26.47 6.99
C ILE A 405 -6.40 25.34 7.27
N ASN A 406 -6.25 24.44 6.31
CA ASN A 406 -5.11 23.56 6.21
C ASN A 406 -3.92 24.36 5.67
N SER A 407 -3.06 24.79 6.56
CA SER A 407 -1.85 25.55 6.20
C SER A 407 -0.74 24.57 5.82
N ILE A 408 -0.61 24.26 4.54
CA ILE A 408 0.38 23.31 4.01
C ILE A 408 1.79 23.83 4.33
N ILE A 409 2.63 22.97 4.86
CA ILE A 409 4.04 23.19 5.16
C ILE A 409 4.93 22.39 4.23
N ILE A 410 4.66 21.08 4.04
CA ILE A 410 5.32 20.23 3.04
C ILE A 410 4.30 19.96 1.93
N PRO A 411 4.46 20.52 0.72
CA PRO A 411 3.61 20.21 -0.42
C PRO A 411 3.78 18.76 -0.88
N ARG A 412 2.73 18.19 -1.49
CA ARG A 412 2.86 16.92 -2.22
C ARG A 412 3.96 17.01 -3.29
N LEU A 413 4.52 15.89 -3.68
CA LEU A 413 5.63 15.76 -4.63
C LEU A 413 6.96 16.37 -4.13
N THR A 414 7.02 16.81 -2.88
CA THR A 414 8.31 17.19 -2.28
C THR A 414 9.15 15.94 -2.08
N GLN A 415 10.40 15.98 -2.53
CA GLN A 415 11.35 14.88 -2.34
C GLN A 415 11.58 14.61 -0.85
N ILE A 416 11.58 13.34 -0.46
CA ILE A 416 11.84 12.89 0.92
C ILE A 416 13.17 12.11 0.99
N PRO A 417 13.89 12.16 2.13
CA PRO A 417 13.53 12.88 3.37
C PRO A 417 13.61 14.41 3.22
N CYS A 418 12.72 15.13 3.92
CA CYS A 418 12.73 16.59 3.91
C CYS A 418 12.34 17.19 5.26
N GLU A 419 12.70 18.45 5.45
CA GLU A 419 12.35 19.26 6.61
C GLU A 419 11.94 20.66 6.15
N MET A 420 10.73 21.10 6.50
CA MET A 420 10.22 22.42 6.14
C MET A 420 9.62 23.13 7.34
N THR A 421 9.86 24.44 7.45
CA THR A 421 9.42 25.28 8.56
C THR A 421 8.52 26.41 8.08
N LYS A 422 7.43 26.66 8.85
CA LYS A 422 6.57 27.82 8.67
C LYS A 422 6.36 28.54 10.01
N ILE A 423 6.28 29.86 9.96
CA ILE A 423 6.15 30.71 11.17
C ILE A 423 4.68 31.10 11.33
N TYR A 424 4.17 30.91 12.55
CA TYR A 424 2.83 31.29 12.99
C TYR A 424 2.93 32.26 14.18
N THR A 425 1.80 32.84 14.56
CA THR A 425 1.74 33.75 15.72
C THR A 425 0.57 33.34 16.63
N THR A 426 0.65 33.80 17.91
CA THR A 426 -0.46 33.67 18.83
C THR A 426 -1.67 34.48 18.36
N CYS A 427 -2.87 34.00 18.66
CA CYS A 427 -4.14 34.60 18.23
C CYS A 427 -4.84 35.43 19.32
N GLU A 428 -4.38 35.31 20.58
CA GLU A 428 -4.98 35.95 21.77
C GLU A 428 -3.91 36.56 22.64
N ASP A 429 -4.28 37.62 23.37
CA ASP A 429 -3.39 38.25 24.37
C ASP A 429 -3.14 37.26 25.52
N ASN A 430 -1.88 37.18 25.95
CA ASN A 430 -1.42 36.29 27.02
C ASN A 430 -1.80 34.80 26.78
N GLN A 431 -1.81 34.37 25.53
CA GLN A 431 -2.08 32.99 25.17
C GLN A 431 -1.06 32.06 25.83
N PHE A 432 -1.53 31.20 26.73
CA PHE A 432 -0.69 30.35 27.58
C PHE A 432 -0.22 29.06 26.85
N ARG A 433 -0.95 28.63 25.80
CA ARG A 433 -0.62 27.44 25.03
C ARG A 433 -0.98 27.62 23.56
N VAL A 434 -0.23 26.93 22.70
CA VAL A 434 -0.56 26.71 21.30
C VAL A 434 -0.71 25.20 21.12
N GLU A 435 -1.84 24.76 20.60
CA GLU A 435 -2.11 23.38 20.23
C GLU A 435 -2.77 23.40 18.87
N PHE A 436 -2.32 22.55 17.96
CA PHE A 436 -2.85 22.49 16.60
C PHE A 436 -2.95 21.03 16.14
N ASP A 437 -3.92 20.76 15.24
CA ASP A 437 -4.02 19.50 14.54
C ASP A 437 -3.00 19.49 13.39
N VAL A 438 -2.29 18.37 13.23
CA VAL A 438 -1.46 18.07 12.06
C VAL A 438 -2.34 17.37 11.05
N LEU A 439 -2.27 17.83 9.80
CA LEU A 439 -3.19 17.46 8.72
C LEU A 439 -2.42 16.87 7.53
N GLN A 440 -3.04 15.89 6.87
CA GLN A 440 -2.59 15.31 5.62
C GLN A 440 -3.67 15.44 4.57
N GLY A 441 -3.38 16.02 3.41
CA GLY A 441 -4.31 16.23 2.29
C GLY A 441 -4.16 17.59 1.65
N GLU A 442 -4.79 17.74 0.46
CA GLU A 442 -4.56 18.89 -0.43
C GLU A 442 -5.56 20.04 -0.23
N ASP A 443 -6.76 19.76 0.28
CA ASP A 443 -7.82 20.77 0.39
C ASP A 443 -7.47 21.82 1.44
N GLU A 444 -7.72 23.09 1.12
CA GLU A 444 -7.56 24.20 2.06
C GLU A 444 -8.53 24.12 3.25
N ASN A 445 -9.72 23.53 3.03
CA ASN A 445 -10.70 23.32 4.10
C ASN A 445 -10.26 22.15 5.00
N PRO A 446 -9.88 22.40 6.28
CA PRO A 446 -9.41 21.37 7.20
C PRO A 446 -10.48 20.36 7.63
N SER A 447 -11.73 20.57 7.26
CA SER A 447 -12.88 19.67 7.51
C SER A 447 -13.35 18.95 6.25
N SER A 448 -12.59 19.06 5.14
CA SER A 448 -12.87 18.30 3.93
C SER A 448 -12.68 16.79 4.20
N PRO A 449 -13.50 15.91 3.59
CA PRO A 449 -13.30 14.47 3.67
C PRO A 449 -11.96 14.01 3.06
N ASN A 450 -11.31 14.86 2.24
CA ASN A 450 -10.00 14.59 1.64
C ASN A 450 -8.82 15.04 2.53
N VAL A 451 -9.09 15.57 3.73
CA VAL A 451 -8.06 16.02 4.69
C VAL A 451 -8.18 15.21 5.97
N ASP A 452 -7.16 14.42 6.24
CA ASP A 452 -7.10 13.63 7.47
C ASP A 452 -6.34 14.38 8.57
N ARG A 453 -6.86 14.27 9.77
CA ARG A 453 -6.13 14.69 10.95
C ARG A 453 -5.25 13.52 11.41
N ILE A 454 -3.94 13.68 11.29
CA ILE A 454 -2.95 12.64 11.60
C ILE A 454 -2.35 12.76 13.01
N GLY A 455 -2.56 13.88 13.70
CA GLY A 455 -2.07 14.04 15.07
C GLY A 455 -2.30 15.42 15.64
N LYS A 456 -1.71 15.66 16.82
CA LYS A 456 -1.67 16.97 17.48
C LYS A 456 -0.27 17.28 17.94
N ALA A 457 0.09 18.56 17.85
CA ALA A 457 1.34 19.08 18.39
C ALA A 457 1.15 20.47 19.01
N GLY A 458 2.15 20.95 19.73
CA GLY A 458 2.08 22.30 20.28
C GLY A 458 3.05 22.59 21.42
N LEU A 459 2.87 23.75 22.05
CA LEU A 459 3.63 24.23 23.19
C LEU A 459 2.73 24.67 24.35
N LYS A 460 3.16 24.45 25.56
CA LYS A 460 2.48 24.86 26.79
C LYS A 460 3.40 25.83 27.57
N LYS A 461 2.80 26.64 28.46
CA LYS A 461 3.51 27.61 29.30
C LYS A 461 4.26 28.68 28.48
N LEU A 462 3.58 29.21 27.46
CA LEU A 462 4.09 30.34 26.69
C LEU A 462 4.20 31.61 27.56
N PRO A 463 5.21 32.47 27.33
CA PRO A 463 5.33 33.72 28.02
C PRO A 463 4.18 34.68 27.65
N PRO A 464 3.72 35.55 28.56
CA PRO A 464 2.63 36.49 28.29
C PRO A 464 3.07 37.56 27.29
N HIS A 465 2.35 37.65 26.16
CA HIS A 465 2.54 38.65 25.10
C HIS A 465 1.21 39.01 24.48
N LYS A 466 1.15 40.09 23.72
CA LYS A 466 -0.04 40.43 22.92
C LYS A 466 -0.22 39.47 21.76
N ALA A 467 -1.46 39.35 21.32
CA ALA A 467 -1.79 38.59 20.11
C ALA A 467 -0.93 39.05 18.94
N GLY A 468 -0.36 38.08 18.20
CA GLY A 468 0.50 38.32 17.04
C GLY A 468 1.99 38.62 17.34
N GLU A 469 2.37 38.84 18.60
CA GLU A 469 3.75 39.16 18.93
C GLU A 469 4.65 37.92 19.05
N LEU A 470 4.16 36.82 19.68
CA LEU A 470 4.94 35.60 19.79
C LEU A 470 4.97 34.87 18.46
N LYS A 471 6.17 34.55 18.02
CA LYS A 471 6.41 33.76 16.81
C LYS A 471 6.65 32.30 17.18
N ILE A 472 5.86 31.42 16.59
CA ILE A 472 5.92 29.99 16.77
C ILE A 472 6.37 29.36 15.44
N GLU A 473 7.58 28.81 15.44
CA GLU A 473 8.08 28.01 14.33
C GLU A 473 7.49 26.61 14.43
N VAL A 474 6.87 26.16 13.35
CA VAL A 474 6.41 24.78 13.21
C VAL A 474 7.20 24.17 12.06
N THR A 475 8.00 23.19 12.40
CA THR A 475 8.79 22.40 11.45
C THR A 475 8.18 21.02 11.32
N LEU A 476 7.85 20.62 10.11
CA LEU A 476 7.50 19.25 9.77
C LEU A 476 8.73 18.59 9.13
N LYS A 477 9.03 17.36 9.57
CA LYS A 477 10.03 16.49 8.96
C LYS A 477 9.34 15.26 8.40
N TYR A 478 9.71 14.88 7.22
CA TYR A 478 9.27 13.64 6.60
C TYR A 478 10.49 12.77 6.36
N THR A 479 10.59 11.66 7.09
CA THR A 479 11.75 10.77 7.02
C THR A 479 11.67 9.87 5.77
N ALA A 480 12.78 9.22 5.43
CA ALA A 480 12.82 8.24 4.33
C ALA A 480 11.90 7.02 4.58
N ASP A 481 11.56 6.75 5.84
CA ASP A 481 10.64 5.66 6.24
C ASP A 481 9.17 6.09 6.23
N GLY A 482 8.89 7.35 5.83
CA GLY A 482 7.54 7.89 5.83
C GLY A 482 7.04 8.35 7.20
N ILE A 483 7.92 8.46 8.21
CA ILE A 483 7.55 8.93 9.56
C ILE A 483 7.50 10.46 9.56
N ILE A 484 6.46 11.00 10.19
CA ILE A 484 6.26 12.44 10.33
C ILE A 484 6.65 12.88 11.74
N GLU A 485 7.61 13.79 11.83
CA GLU A 485 7.99 14.44 13.08
C GLU A 485 7.60 15.92 13.05
N VAL A 486 7.13 16.43 14.19
CA VAL A 486 6.78 17.84 14.37
C VAL A 486 7.69 18.46 15.43
N VAL A 487 8.38 19.52 15.06
CA VAL A 487 9.14 20.34 15.99
C VAL A 487 8.47 21.71 16.09
N THR A 488 8.02 22.06 17.28
CA THR A 488 7.42 23.36 17.56
C THR A 488 8.37 24.17 18.45
N ARG A 489 8.70 25.37 18.03
CA ARG A 489 9.64 26.26 18.76
C ARG A 489 9.06 27.65 18.94
N GLU A 490 9.13 28.19 20.13
CA GLU A 490 8.87 29.60 20.43
C GLU A 490 10.20 30.38 20.34
N GLN A 491 10.21 31.50 19.58
CA GLN A 491 11.46 32.18 19.22
C GLN A 491 12.06 33.02 20.36
N VAL A 492 11.24 33.54 21.28
CA VAL A 492 11.71 34.46 22.35
C VAL A 492 12.32 33.69 23.52
N SER A 493 11.58 32.72 24.07
CA SER A 493 12.04 31.89 25.18
C SER A 493 12.96 30.75 24.74
N GLY A 494 12.93 30.41 23.46
CA GLY A 494 13.63 29.26 22.92
C GLY A 494 13.01 27.90 23.30
N GLN A 495 11.80 27.88 23.86
CA GLN A 495 11.11 26.64 24.22
C GLN A 495 10.84 25.79 23.00
N VAL A 496 11.12 24.50 23.11
CA VAL A 496 10.96 23.52 22.01
C VAL A 496 10.13 22.33 22.49
N SER A 497 9.17 21.91 21.68
CA SER A 497 8.51 20.59 21.75
C SER A 497 8.88 19.77 20.51
N ARG A 498 9.06 18.48 20.69
CA ARG A 498 9.28 17.52 19.59
C ARG A 498 8.28 16.38 19.77
N GLU A 499 7.52 16.13 18.74
CA GLU A 499 6.48 15.12 18.76
C GLU A 499 6.62 14.29 17.48
N SER A 500 6.77 12.99 17.63
CA SER A 500 6.57 12.06 16.51
C SER A 500 5.08 11.90 16.32
N ILE A 501 4.61 12.18 15.12
CA ILE A 501 3.20 11.99 14.77
C ILE A 501 3.04 10.52 14.40
N MET A 502 2.72 9.73 15.38
CA MET A 502 2.06 8.44 15.18
C MET A 502 0.58 8.69 15.41
N GLN A 503 -0.24 8.30 14.46
CA GLN A 503 -1.68 8.52 14.54
C GLN A 503 -2.30 7.64 15.63
N LYS A 504 -2.13 8.02 16.90
CA LYS A 504 -2.65 7.31 18.08
C LYS A 504 -4.17 7.10 18.06
N SER A 505 -4.90 7.79 17.18
CA SER A 505 -6.35 7.64 17.07
C SER A 505 -6.79 6.53 16.11
N ASN A 506 -5.95 6.13 15.13
CA ASN A 506 -6.29 5.18 14.08
C ASN A 506 -5.31 3.99 14.01
N THR A 507 -4.34 3.91 14.92
CA THR A 507 -3.39 2.81 15.07
C THR A 507 -3.62 2.11 16.40
N LEU A 508 -3.22 0.86 16.47
CA LEU A 508 -3.28 0.10 17.72
C LEU A 508 -2.34 0.72 18.75
N ALA A 509 -2.79 0.80 19.98
CA ALA A 509 -1.90 1.14 21.10
C ALA A 509 -0.85 0.03 21.29
N ASP A 510 0.35 0.41 21.75
CA ASP A 510 1.49 -0.50 21.87
C ASP A 510 1.18 -1.76 22.71
N ASP A 511 0.35 -1.62 23.75
CA ASP A 511 -0.10 -2.74 24.58
C ASP A 511 -1.02 -3.72 23.82
N ILE A 512 -1.84 -3.21 22.89
CA ILE A 512 -2.69 -4.04 22.02
C ILE A 512 -1.81 -4.75 20.97
N VAL A 513 -0.82 -4.08 20.40
CA VAL A 513 0.16 -4.70 19.47
C VAL A 513 0.86 -5.88 20.16
N VAL A 514 1.37 -5.68 21.38
CA VAL A 514 2.03 -6.72 22.18
C VAL A 514 1.07 -7.86 22.49
N THR A 515 -0.17 -7.55 22.87
CA THR A 515 -1.19 -8.58 23.19
C THR A 515 -1.52 -9.41 21.95
N ASN A 516 -1.76 -8.76 20.80
CA ASN A 516 -2.05 -9.44 19.54
C ASN A 516 -0.86 -10.28 19.05
N LYS A 517 0.37 -9.80 19.26
CA LYS A 517 1.59 -10.57 18.97
C LYS A 517 1.65 -11.85 19.76
N HIS A 518 1.51 -11.80 21.09
CA HIS A 518 1.51 -13.00 21.93
C HIS A 518 0.39 -13.96 21.57
N LYS A 519 -0.80 -13.42 21.25
CA LYS A 519 -1.92 -14.23 20.80
C LYS A 519 -1.58 -14.94 19.48
N LEU A 520 -1.02 -14.20 18.52
CA LEU A 520 -0.65 -14.77 17.23
C LEU A 520 0.50 -15.78 17.36
N GLU A 521 1.47 -15.56 18.26
CA GLU A 521 2.55 -16.52 18.53
C GLU A 521 2.02 -17.88 19.02
N ALA A 522 0.93 -17.88 19.77
CA ALA A 522 0.27 -19.09 20.27
C ALA A 522 -0.61 -19.81 19.23
N MET A 523 -0.92 -19.18 18.11
CA MET A 523 -1.71 -19.79 17.04
C MET A 523 -0.82 -20.63 16.12
N GLU A 524 -1.28 -21.82 15.75
CA GLU A 524 -0.73 -22.60 14.64
C GLU A 524 -1.25 -22.00 13.32
N ILE A 525 -0.37 -21.59 12.42
CA ILE A 525 -0.71 -21.02 11.10
C ILE A 525 0.13 -21.71 10.04
#